data_03d3c1f1a4cb6bb5082fb4958c5712b6
#
_entry.id   03d3c1f1a4cb6bb5082fb4958c5712b6
#
_cell.length_a   1.000
_cell.length_b   1.000
_cell.length_c   1.000
_cell.angle_alpha   90.00
_cell.angle_beta   90.00
_cell.angle_gamma   90.00
#
_symmetry.space_group_name_H-M   'P 1'
#
loop_
_entity.id
_entity.type
_entity.pdbx_description
1 polymer ?
#
loop_
_entity_poly.entity_id
_entity_poly.type
_entity_poly.pdbx_seq_one_letter_code
_entity_poly.pdbx_strand_id
1 'polypeptide(L)'
;MLLEPIYEQDFMDCSYGFRPRRNAHQAVQAVRNGIMKQGGRWVLDVDVRKYFDSIPFAELRSILAKRVKDGVVRRMIDKWLKAGVLDEGQLRYPETGTPQGGVLSPILSNVYLHHVLDVWFAEQVQPRLRGPGTLVRYCDDFVMLFAYQDDADRVLTVLGKRLDKYGLQLHPDKTRMVDFRHRPAHRSAEGGEPFATTFNFLGFTHI
;
A
#
# COMPACT_ATOMS: atom_id res chain seq x y z
N MET A 1 -10.16 20.20 2.74
CA MET A 1 -9.69 20.03 1.36
C MET A 1 -10.83 19.45 0.53
N LEU A 2 -11.06 19.90 -0.72
CA LEU A 2 -12.24 19.48 -1.51
C LEU A 2 -12.30 17.97 -1.82
N LEU A 3 -11.15 17.32 -2.00
CA LEU A 3 -11.10 15.90 -2.37
C LEU A 3 -11.32 14.97 -1.16
N GLU A 4 -10.90 15.37 0.02
CA GLU A 4 -10.95 14.54 1.22
C GLU A 4 -12.38 14.07 1.58
N PRO A 5 -13.40 14.95 1.72
CA PRO A 5 -14.75 14.50 2.04
C PRO A 5 -15.39 13.64 0.94
N ILE A 6 -14.92 13.76 -0.30
CA ILE A 6 -15.41 12.96 -1.43
C ILE A 6 -14.89 11.53 -1.33
N TYR A 7 -13.56 11.38 -1.15
CA TYR A 7 -12.91 10.08 -1.17
C TYR A 7 -12.95 9.35 0.17
N GLU A 8 -13.11 10.08 1.30
CA GLU A 8 -13.25 9.45 2.61
C GLU A 8 -14.46 8.51 2.70
N GLN A 9 -15.49 8.75 1.88
CA GLN A 9 -16.66 7.89 1.77
C GLN A 9 -16.36 6.58 1.02
N ASP A 10 -15.36 6.59 0.14
CA ASP A 10 -14.99 5.46 -0.68
C ASP A 10 -13.88 4.60 -0.05
N PHE A 11 -13.01 5.21 0.77
CA PHE A 11 -11.85 4.53 1.36
C PHE A 11 -12.23 3.39 2.30
N MET A 12 -11.58 2.26 2.12
CA MET A 12 -11.78 1.06 2.92
C MET A 12 -11.14 1.15 4.30
N ASP A 13 -11.60 0.30 5.22
CA ASP A 13 -11.12 0.23 6.60
C ASP A 13 -9.65 -0.23 6.73
N CYS A 14 -9.10 -0.88 5.72
CA CYS A 14 -7.70 -1.29 5.67
C CYS A 14 -6.71 -0.12 5.52
N SER A 15 -7.17 1.06 5.13
CA SER A 15 -6.35 2.26 4.90
C SER A 15 -6.40 3.22 6.10
N TYR A 16 -5.23 3.61 6.62
CA TYR A 16 -5.09 4.42 7.85
C TYR A 16 -4.37 5.74 7.63
N GLY A 17 -3.38 5.80 6.74
CA GLY A 17 -2.50 6.96 6.57
C GLY A 17 -3.22 8.18 6.03
N PHE A 18 -2.95 9.36 6.61
CA PHE A 18 -3.46 10.66 6.17
C PHE A 18 -4.99 10.74 6.02
N ARG A 19 -5.71 10.00 6.85
CA ARG A 19 -7.17 10.01 6.90
C ARG A 19 -7.67 10.63 8.20
N PRO A 20 -8.81 11.37 8.19
CA PRO A 20 -9.42 11.89 9.40
C PRO A 20 -9.72 10.79 10.41
N ARG A 21 -9.40 11.03 11.68
CA ARG A 21 -9.67 10.09 12.79
C ARG A 21 -8.96 8.73 12.67
N ARG A 22 -8.01 8.59 11.75
CA ARG A 22 -7.14 7.42 11.62
C ARG A 22 -5.70 7.78 11.99
N ASN A 23 -4.95 6.82 12.53
CA ASN A 23 -3.57 7.03 12.95
C ASN A 23 -2.74 5.74 12.89
N ALA A 24 -1.42 5.87 13.07
CA ALA A 24 -0.47 4.75 13.00
C ALA A 24 -0.74 3.68 14.07
N HIS A 25 -1.13 4.07 15.29
CA HIS A 25 -1.43 3.12 16.36
C HIS A 25 -2.63 2.22 16.01
N GLN A 26 -3.65 2.76 15.34
CA GLN A 26 -4.78 1.95 14.87
C GLN A 26 -4.35 0.96 13.78
N ALA A 27 -3.45 1.35 12.87
CA ALA A 27 -2.89 0.46 11.87
C ALA A 27 -2.08 -0.69 12.53
N VAL A 28 -1.19 -0.37 13.47
CA VAL A 28 -0.43 -1.35 14.25
C VAL A 28 -1.35 -2.29 15.04
N GLN A 29 -2.40 -1.75 15.65
CA GLN A 29 -3.40 -2.56 16.35
C GLN A 29 -4.18 -3.49 15.40
N ALA A 30 -4.46 -3.06 14.18
CA ALA A 30 -5.09 -3.89 13.15
C ALA A 30 -4.17 -5.04 12.73
N VAL A 31 -2.87 -4.79 12.56
CA VAL A 31 -1.86 -5.84 12.32
C VAL A 31 -1.87 -6.86 13.45
N ARG A 32 -1.76 -6.40 14.71
CA ARG A 32 -1.81 -7.27 15.89
C ARG A 32 -3.10 -8.11 15.93
N ASN A 33 -4.25 -7.50 15.66
CA ASN A 33 -5.53 -8.22 15.61
C ASN A 33 -5.56 -9.27 14.50
N GLY A 34 -5.02 -8.97 13.32
CA GLY A 34 -4.91 -9.89 12.21
C GLY A 34 -4.06 -11.12 12.56
N ILE A 35 -2.92 -10.92 13.21
CA ILE A 35 -2.05 -12.00 13.67
C ILE A 35 -2.73 -12.82 14.78
N MET A 36 -3.21 -12.17 15.84
CA MET A 36 -3.65 -12.86 17.05
C MET A 36 -5.06 -13.44 16.96
N LYS A 37 -5.98 -12.75 16.26
CA LYS A 37 -7.41 -13.12 16.26
C LYS A 37 -7.87 -13.75 14.95
N GLN A 38 -7.22 -13.43 13.82
CA GLN A 38 -7.64 -13.90 12.51
C GLN A 38 -6.71 -14.98 11.93
N GLY A 39 -5.69 -15.39 12.70
CA GLY A 39 -4.77 -16.45 12.30
C GLY A 39 -3.79 -16.05 11.19
N GLY A 40 -3.47 -14.76 11.07
CA GLY A 40 -2.49 -14.23 10.13
C GLY A 40 -1.07 -14.67 10.51
N ARG A 41 -0.70 -15.88 10.11
CA ARG A 41 0.58 -16.51 10.44
C ARG A 41 1.69 -16.17 9.48
N TRP A 42 1.34 -15.80 8.26
CA TRP A 42 2.25 -15.39 7.22
C TRP A 42 2.05 -13.91 6.94
N VAL A 43 3.10 -13.15 7.10
CA VAL A 43 3.09 -11.70 6.90
C VAL A 43 3.90 -11.38 5.66
N LEU A 44 3.28 -10.73 4.70
CA LEU A 44 3.93 -10.15 3.55
C LEU A 44 4.16 -8.66 3.85
N ASP A 45 5.39 -8.31 4.16
CA ASP A 45 5.88 -6.95 4.39
C ASP A 45 6.30 -6.37 3.04
N VAL A 46 5.62 -5.32 2.59
CA VAL A 46 5.73 -4.83 1.20
C VAL A 46 6.18 -3.38 1.16
N ASP A 47 7.25 -3.15 0.43
CA ASP A 47 7.76 -1.82 0.10
C ASP A 47 7.61 -1.57 -1.42
N VAL A 48 7.10 -0.40 -1.79
CA VAL A 48 6.97 0.03 -3.19
C VAL A 48 8.11 0.97 -3.54
N ARG A 49 8.87 0.59 -4.56
CA ARG A 49 10.05 1.36 -4.98
C ARG A 49 9.65 2.75 -5.48
N LYS A 50 10.23 3.80 -4.86
CA LYS A 50 10.03 5.21 -5.25
C LYS A 50 8.57 5.55 -5.54
N TYR A 51 7.68 5.11 -4.67
CA TYR A 51 6.23 5.15 -4.88
C TYR A 51 5.73 6.50 -5.42
N PHE A 52 6.01 7.60 -4.71
CA PHE A 52 5.53 8.93 -5.10
C PHE A 52 6.04 9.39 -6.47
N ASP A 53 7.27 9.00 -6.83
CA ASP A 53 7.89 9.37 -8.10
C ASP A 53 7.41 8.49 -9.26
N SER A 54 6.79 7.33 -8.95
CA SER A 54 6.41 6.32 -9.94
C SER A 54 4.96 6.43 -10.42
N ILE A 55 4.10 7.20 -9.73
CA ILE A 55 2.68 7.28 -10.08
C ILE A 55 2.49 7.91 -11.47
N PRO A 56 1.98 7.15 -12.48
CA PRO A 56 1.76 7.72 -13.81
C PRO A 56 0.59 8.69 -13.81
N PHE A 57 0.80 9.92 -14.28
CA PHE A 57 -0.24 10.95 -14.29
C PHE A 57 -1.47 10.55 -15.11
N ALA A 58 -1.29 9.83 -16.21
CA ALA A 58 -2.37 9.36 -17.05
C ALA A 58 -3.34 8.44 -16.29
N GLU A 59 -2.77 7.46 -15.56
CA GLU A 59 -3.54 6.53 -14.74
C GLU A 59 -4.23 7.24 -13.56
N LEU A 60 -3.51 8.12 -12.86
CA LEU A 60 -4.07 8.91 -11.77
C LEU A 60 -5.26 9.76 -12.25
N ARG A 61 -5.13 10.42 -13.42
CA ARG A 61 -6.24 11.19 -14.04
C ARG A 61 -7.43 10.32 -14.37
N SER A 62 -7.19 9.14 -14.91
CA SER A 62 -8.23 8.16 -15.23
C SER A 62 -9.01 7.75 -13.98
N ILE A 63 -8.30 7.47 -12.90
CA ILE A 63 -8.89 7.10 -11.60
C ILE A 63 -9.71 8.28 -11.04
N LEU A 64 -9.11 9.47 -10.99
CA LEU A 64 -9.79 10.68 -10.52
C LEU A 64 -11.06 11.00 -11.30
N ALA A 65 -11.04 10.80 -12.62
CA ALA A 65 -12.19 11.07 -13.50
C ALA A 65 -13.40 10.18 -13.21
N LYS A 66 -13.24 9.06 -12.52
CA LYS A 66 -14.36 8.19 -12.12
C LYS A 66 -15.27 8.89 -11.11
N ARG A 67 -14.69 9.68 -10.20
CA ARG A 67 -15.38 10.31 -9.07
C ARG A 67 -15.50 11.83 -9.22
N VAL A 68 -14.45 12.50 -9.68
CA VAL A 68 -14.42 13.97 -9.88
C VAL A 68 -14.83 14.30 -11.31
N LYS A 69 -16.07 14.75 -11.47
CA LYS A 69 -16.63 15.12 -12.81
C LYS A 69 -16.42 16.59 -13.16
N ASP A 70 -16.21 17.43 -12.15
CA ASP A 70 -16.02 18.87 -12.38
C ASP A 70 -14.72 19.16 -13.12
N GLY A 71 -14.85 19.84 -14.27
CA GLY A 71 -13.73 20.16 -15.15
C GLY A 71 -12.79 21.22 -14.58
N VAL A 72 -13.27 22.10 -13.68
CA VAL A 72 -12.43 23.12 -13.02
C VAL A 72 -11.52 22.45 -12.01
N VAL A 73 -12.09 21.58 -11.16
CA VAL A 73 -11.33 20.82 -10.16
C VAL A 73 -10.28 19.94 -10.85
N ARG A 74 -10.64 19.25 -11.93
CA ARG A 74 -9.68 18.42 -12.70
C ARG A 74 -8.53 19.25 -13.27
N ARG A 75 -8.83 20.42 -13.87
CA ARG A 75 -7.78 21.33 -14.38
C ARG A 75 -6.87 21.86 -13.26
N MET A 76 -7.42 22.11 -12.07
CA MET A 76 -6.61 22.53 -10.92
C MET A 76 -5.67 21.42 -10.49
N ILE A 77 -6.15 20.17 -10.36
CA ILE A 77 -5.32 19.02 -10.05
C ILE A 77 -4.22 18.85 -11.10
N ASP A 78 -4.54 18.98 -12.39
CA ASP A 78 -3.56 18.89 -13.47
C ASP A 78 -2.47 19.97 -13.36
N LYS A 79 -2.84 21.20 -12.99
CA LYS A 79 -1.88 22.28 -12.76
C LYS A 79 -0.94 21.94 -11.60
N TRP A 80 -1.46 21.39 -10.50
CA TRP A 80 -0.65 21.01 -9.35
C TRP A 80 0.29 19.84 -9.67
N LEU A 81 -0.17 18.83 -10.40
CA LEU A 81 0.69 17.73 -10.83
C LEU A 81 1.82 18.21 -11.77
N LYS A 82 1.57 19.24 -12.55
CA LYS A 82 2.52 19.83 -13.51
C LYS A 82 3.35 20.98 -12.91
N ALA A 83 3.07 21.43 -11.70
CA ALA A 83 3.70 22.62 -11.11
C ALA A 83 5.22 22.50 -10.93
N GLY A 84 5.77 21.31 -11.13
CA GLY A 84 7.20 21.05 -10.98
C GLY A 84 7.66 20.96 -9.53
N VAL A 85 8.84 20.46 -9.34
CA VAL A 85 9.54 20.40 -8.05
C VAL A 85 10.75 21.31 -8.15
N LEU A 86 10.92 22.20 -7.17
CA LEU A 86 12.15 22.97 -7.02
C LEU A 86 13.19 22.07 -6.35
N ASP A 87 14.12 21.54 -7.13
CA ASP A 87 15.18 20.66 -6.67
C ASP A 87 16.53 21.39 -6.84
N GLU A 88 17.24 21.60 -5.73
CA GLU A 88 18.52 22.35 -5.70
C GLU A 88 18.51 23.68 -6.47
N GLY A 89 17.40 24.43 -6.41
CA GLY A 89 17.26 25.71 -7.09
C GLY A 89 16.90 25.61 -8.59
N GLN A 90 16.71 24.39 -9.13
CA GLN A 90 16.25 24.16 -10.49
C GLN A 90 14.81 23.64 -10.50
N LEU A 91 13.97 24.25 -11.33
CA LEU A 91 12.58 23.81 -11.52
C LEU A 91 12.57 22.61 -12.48
N ARG A 92 12.22 21.42 -11.96
CA ARG A 92 12.04 20.20 -12.76
C ARG A 92 10.57 19.93 -12.95
N TYR A 93 10.19 19.52 -14.15
CA TYR A 93 8.82 19.11 -14.50
C TYR A 93 8.79 17.61 -14.75
N PRO A 94 8.50 16.80 -13.73
CA PRO A 94 8.39 15.36 -13.90
C PRO A 94 7.14 15.00 -14.74
N GLU A 95 7.25 14.00 -15.59
CA GLU A 95 6.11 13.42 -16.31
C GLU A 95 5.34 12.39 -15.46
N THR A 96 5.99 11.91 -14.40
CA THR A 96 5.45 10.97 -13.42
C THR A 96 5.71 11.48 -12.01
N GLY A 97 4.95 10.97 -11.06
CA GLY A 97 5.16 11.26 -9.64
C GLY A 97 4.37 12.45 -9.12
N THR A 98 4.00 12.37 -7.85
CA THR A 98 3.43 13.51 -7.12
C THR A 98 4.57 14.25 -6.43
N PRO A 99 4.65 15.61 -6.52
CA PRO A 99 5.72 16.37 -5.88
C PRO A 99 5.84 15.98 -4.40
N GLN A 100 7.00 15.49 -3.99
CA GLN A 100 7.27 15.20 -2.58
C GLN A 100 7.09 16.46 -1.75
N GLY A 101 6.28 16.41 -0.70
CA GLY A 101 5.96 17.57 0.13
C GLY A 101 4.78 18.43 -0.34
N GLY A 102 4.16 18.14 -1.48
CA GLY A 102 2.94 18.81 -1.90
C GLY A 102 1.75 18.46 -1.01
N VAL A 103 0.94 19.46 -0.63
CA VAL A 103 -0.26 19.30 0.23
C VAL A 103 -1.26 18.27 -0.31
N LEU A 104 -1.28 18.03 -1.62
CA LEU A 104 -2.17 17.07 -2.28
C LEU A 104 -1.61 15.66 -2.37
N SER A 105 -0.30 15.47 -2.22
CA SER A 105 0.34 14.17 -2.40
C SER A 105 -0.27 13.06 -1.56
N PRO A 106 -0.57 13.25 -0.25
CA PRO A 106 -1.14 12.18 0.57
C PRO A 106 -2.53 11.73 0.13
N ILE A 107 -3.42 12.67 -0.24
CA ILE A 107 -4.78 12.29 -0.68
C ILE A 107 -4.76 11.63 -2.06
N LEU A 108 -3.95 12.14 -3.00
CA LEU A 108 -3.81 11.54 -4.32
C LEU A 108 -3.17 10.15 -4.24
N SER A 109 -2.19 9.98 -3.37
CA SER A 109 -1.59 8.70 -3.02
C SER A 109 -2.64 7.70 -2.54
N ASN A 110 -3.46 8.11 -1.56
CA ASN A 110 -4.53 7.27 -1.06
C ASN A 110 -5.57 6.92 -2.13
N VAL A 111 -5.96 7.87 -2.97
CA VAL A 111 -6.90 7.63 -4.09
C VAL A 111 -6.30 6.61 -5.07
N TYR A 112 -5.02 6.72 -5.38
CA TYR A 112 -4.35 5.81 -6.29
C TYR A 112 -4.31 4.38 -5.73
N LEU A 113 -3.79 4.21 -4.51
CA LEU A 113 -3.68 2.90 -3.87
C LEU A 113 -5.03 2.29 -3.50
N HIS A 114 -6.02 3.11 -3.16
CA HIS A 114 -7.38 2.61 -2.98
C HIS A 114 -7.85 1.83 -4.22
N HIS A 115 -7.64 2.39 -5.41
CA HIS A 115 -8.04 1.72 -6.66
C HIS A 115 -7.11 0.57 -7.04
N VAL A 116 -5.80 0.77 -6.92
CA VAL A 116 -4.79 -0.21 -7.36
C VAL A 116 -4.72 -1.39 -6.41
N LEU A 117 -4.80 -1.15 -5.09
CA LEU A 117 -4.50 -2.13 -4.05
C LEU A 117 -5.73 -2.51 -3.22
N ASP A 118 -6.40 -1.54 -2.56
CA ASP A 118 -7.42 -1.83 -1.55
C ASP A 118 -8.62 -2.56 -2.16
N VAL A 119 -9.22 -1.97 -3.20
CA VAL A 119 -10.38 -2.56 -3.91
C VAL A 119 -9.99 -3.90 -4.56
N TRP A 120 -8.82 -3.96 -5.20
CA TRP A 120 -8.34 -5.20 -5.80
C TRP A 120 -8.16 -6.30 -4.76
N PHE A 121 -7.58 -5.99 -3.60
CA PHE A 121 -7.41 -6.98 -2.53
C PHE A 121 -8.76 -7.48 -2.03
N ALA A 122 -9.70 -6.59 -1.72
CA ALA A 122 -11.01 -6.95 -1.19
C ALA A 122 -11.87 -7.74 -2.19
N GLU A 123 -11.91 -7.32 -3.46
CA GLU A 123 -12.84 -7.88 -4.45
C GLU A 123 -12.26 -9.06 -5.24
N GLN A 124 -10.94 -9.10 -5.43
CA GLN A 124 -10.32 -10.10 -6.29
C GLN A 124 -9.41 -11.07 -5.54
N VAL A 125 -8.72 -10.64 -4.49
CA VAL A 125 -7.81 -11.50 -3.73
C VAL A 125 -8.55 -12.24 -2.63
N GLN A 126 -9.17 -11.52 -1.69
CA GLN A 126 -9.83 -12.12 -0.52
C GLN A 126 -10.79 -13.27 -0.86
N PRO A 127 -11.68 -13.17 -1.89
CA PRO A 127 -12.60 -14.25 -2.20
C PRO A 127 -11.94 -15.53 -2.74
N ARG A 128 -10.66 -15.45 -3.13
CA ARG A 128 -9.88 -16.57 -3.70
C ARG A 128 -8.89 -17.18 -2.71
N LEU A 129 -8.81 -16.64 -1.50
CA LEU A 129 -7.97 -17.18 -0.44
C LEU A 129 -8.62 -18.44 0.15
N ARG A 130 -7.81 -19.39 0.59
CA ARG A 130 -8.24 -20.57 1.32
C ARG A 130 -8.63 -20.27 2.77
N GLY A 131 -8.08 -19.21 3.32
CA GLY A 131 -8.33 -18.76 4.67
C GLY A 131 -8.38 -17.25 4.80
N PRO A 132 -8.50 -16.73 6.03
CA PRO A 132 -8.51 -15.29 6.26
C PRO A 132 -7.29 -14.59 5.69
N GLY A 133 -7.52 -13.47 5.02
CA GLY A 133 -6.47 -12.56 4.55
C GLY A 133 -6.84 -11.13 4.91
N THR A 134 -5.87 -10.39 5.43
CA THR A 134 -6.05 -9.00 5.88
C THR A 134 -5.00 -8.11 5.24
N LEU A 135 -5.43 -6.97 4.71
CA LEU A 135 -4.56 -5.87 4.29
C LEU A 135 -4.59 -4.79 5.36
N VAL A 136 -3.43 -4.26 5.73
CA VAL A 136 -3.30 -3.06 6.56
C VAL A 136 -2.34 -2.10 5.87
N ARG A 137 -2.82 -0.91 5.54
CA ARG A 137 -2.08 0.09 4.77
C ARG A 137 -2.02 1.45 5.47
N TYR A 138 -0.85 2.02 5.51
CA TYR A 138 -0.61 3.39 5.94
C TYR A 138 0.12 4.16 4.83
N CYS A 139 -0.62 4.87 3.98
CA CYS A 139 -0.12 5.47 2.75
C CYS A 139 0.44 4.40 1.78
N ASP A 140 1.72 4.44 1.49
CA ASP A 140 2.46 3.48 0.65
C ASP A 140 3.09 2.32 1.43
N ASP A 141 3.15 2.43 2.74
CA ASP A 141 3.61 1.37 3.64
C ASP A 141 2.45 0.41 3.95
N PHE A 142 2.58 -0.87 3.65
CA PHE A 142 1.52 -1.83 3.90
C PHE A 142 2.00 -3.25 4.13
N VAL A 143 1.20 -3.97 4.90
CA VAL A 143 1.39 -5.39 5.17
C VAL A 143 0.15 -6.18 4.81
N MET A 144 0.36 -7.41 4.36
CA MET A 144 -0.72 -8.37 4.13
C MET A 144 -0.51 -9.60 5.02
N LEU A 145 -1.57 -10.03 5.67
CA LEU A 145 -1.56 -11.14 6.62
C LEU A 145 -2.35 -12.31 6.03
N PHE A 146 -1.81 -13.52 6.12
CA PHE A 146 -2.44 -14.72 5.59
C PHE A 146 -2.39 -15.87 6.60
N ALA A 147 -3.41 -16.71 6.57
CA ALA A 147 -3.44 -17.93 7.36
C ALA A 147 -2.54 -19.04 6.77
N TYR A 148 -2.40 -19.07 5.44
CA TYR A 148 -1.67 -20.09 4.70
C TYR A 148 -0.55 -19.50 3.86
N GLN A 149 0.59 -20.20 3.81
CA GLN A 149 1.75 -19.80 3.00
C GLN A 149 1.42 -19.77 1.51
N ASP A 150 0.73 -20.79 1.01
CA ASP A 150 0.35 -20.89 -0.40
C ASP A 150 -0.48 -19.68 -0.87
N ASP A 151 -1.30 -19.11 0.01
CA ASP A 151 -2.06 -17.90 -0.27
C ASP A 151 -1.12 -16.69 -0.37
N ALA A 152 -0.17 -16.56 0.57
CA ALA A 152 0.81 -15.47 0.57
C ALA A 152 1.71 -15.52 -0.69
N ASP A 153 2.22 -16.70 -1.06
CA ASP A 153 3.08 -16.89 -2.25
C ASP A 153 2.34 -16.53 -3.55
N ARG A 154 1.08 -17.01 -3.67
CA ARG A 154 0.25 -16.66 -4.82
C ARG A 154 -0.05 -15.18 -4.90
N VAL A 155 -0.37 -14.56 -3.76
CA VAL A 155 -0.67 -13.13 -3.71
C VAL A 155 0.58 -12.30 -4.03
N LEU A 156 1.76 -12.65 -3.53
CA LEU A 156 3.01 -11.97 -3.86
C LEU A 156 3.26 -11.97 -5.38
N THR A 157 3.06 -13.13 -6.03
CA THR A 157 3.25 -13.27 -7.48
C THR A 157 2.28 -12.39 -8.27
N VAL A 158 1.00 -12.35 -7.89
CA VAL A 158 0.01 -11.54 -8.61
C VAL A 158 0.05 -10.08 -8.24
N LEU A 159 0.52 -9.74 -7.02
CA LEU A 159 0.72 -8.37 -6.56
C LEU A 159 1.76 -7.65 -7.44
N GLY A 160 2.91 -8.30 -7.72
CA GLY A 160 3.92 -7.73 -8.60
C GLY A 160 3.32 -7.37 -9.97
N LYS A 161 2.63 -8.31 -10.62
CA LYS A 161 1.95 -8.07 -11.91
C LYS A 161 0.88 -6.97 -11.82
N ARG A 162 0.17 -6.90 -10.68
CA ARG A 162 -0.83 -5.85 -10.46
C ARG A 162 -0.20 -4.48 -10.36
N LEU A 163 0.86 -4.33 -9.59
CA LEU A 163 1.58 -3.08 -9.41
C LEU A 163 2.23 -2.62 -10.73
N ASP A 164 2.91 -3.53 -11.45
CA ASP A 164 3.53 -3.23 -12.76
C ASP A 164 2.50 -2.68 -13.76
N LYS A 165 1.30 -3.24 -13.78
CA LYS A 165 0.21 -2.75 -14.64
C LYS A 165 -0.14 -1.29 -14.40
N TYR A 166 0.08 -0.80 -13.18
CA TYR A 166 -0.20 0.58 -12.77
C TYR A 166 1.07 1.42 -12.60
N GLY A 167 2.19 0.99 -13.20
CA GLY A 167 3.45 1.73 -13.18
C GLY A 167 4.18 1.74 -11.84
N LEU A 168 3.80 0.86 -10.91
CA LEU A 168 4.45 0.69 -9.62
C LEU A 168 5.29 -0.58 -9.60
N GLN A 169 6.36 -0.60 -8.81
CA GLN A 169 7.24 -1.75 -8.69
C GLN A 169 7.49 -2.11 -7.23
N LEU A 170 7.48 -3.40 -6.92
CA LEU A 170 7.93 -3.91 -5.63
C LEU A 170 9.42 -3.62 -5.44
N HIS A 171 9.81 -3.26 -4.21
CA HIS A 171 11.23 -3.15 -3.88
C HIS A 171 11.78 -4.57 -3.61
N PRO A 172 12.74 -5.08 -4.44
CA PRO A 172 13.15 -6.48 -4.36
C PRO A 172 13.77 -6.85 -3.01
N ASP A 173 14.58 -5.94 -2.43
CA ASP A 173 15.33 -6.22 -1.20
C ASP A 173 14.54 -5.95 0.09
N LYS A 174 13.43 -5.21 -0.01
CA LYS A 174 12.64 -4.82 1.16
C LYS A 174 11.31 -5.56 1.26
N THR A 175 10.79 -6.04 0.12
CA THR A 175 9.59 -6.89 0.13
C THR A 175 9.97 -8.28 0.60
N ARG A 176 9.36 -8.73 1.69
CA ARG A 176 9.72 -10.02 2.31
C ARG A 176 8.52 -10.71 2.92
N MET A 177 8.62 -12.04 2.99
CA MET A 177 7.68 -12.87 3.71
C MET A 177 8.23 -13.22 5.10
N VAL A 178 7.37 -13.10 6.11
CA VAL A 178 7.72 -13.35 7.51
C VAL A 178 6.82 -14.47 8.03
N ASP A 179 7.41 -15.47 8.67
CA ASP A 179 6.70 -16.60 9.28
C ASP A 179 6.49 -16.36 10.78
N PHE A 180 5.25 -16.11 11.17
CA PHE A 180 4.84 -15.91 12.57
C PHE A 180 4.32 -17.17 13.26
N ARG A 181 4.44 -18.35 12.64
CA ARG A 181 3.88 -19.60 13.19
C ARG A 181 4.63 -20.16 14.37
N HIS A 182 5.93 -19.83 14.54
CA HIS A 182 6.77 -20.50 15.52
C HIS A 182 7.74 -19.58 16.27
N ARG A 183 7.93 -19.91 17.54
CA ARG A 183 9.03 -19.42 18.36
C ARG A 183 10.39 -19.84 17.77
N PRO A 184 11.45 -19.05 17.95
CA PRO A 184 12.75 -19.25 17.25
C PRO A 184 13.50 -20.54 17.56
N ALA A 185 13.05 -21.40 18.50
CA ALA A 185 13.86 -22.46 19.06
C ALA A 185 13.96 -23.78 18.26
N HIS A 186 13.18 -24.01 17.20
CA HIS A 186 13.17 -25.31 16.52
C HIS A 186 12.99 -25.24 15.01
N ARG A 187 13.98 -24.73 14.27
CA ARG A 187 14.05 -24.98 12.84
C ARG A 187 15.46 -25.07 12.30
N SER A 188 15.94 -26.28 12.33
CA SER A 188 17.01 -26.74 11.46
C SER A 188 16.60 -28.11 10.94
N ALA A 189 15.90 -28.20 9.85
CA ALA A 189 15.67 -29.51 9.21
C ALA A 189 15.08 -29.49 7.81
N GLU A 190 15.33 -28.51 6.96
CA GLU A 190 15.15 -28.72 5.51
C GLU A 190 15.75 -27.51 4.79
N GLY A 191 16.96 -27.61 4.34
CA GLY A 191 17.78 -26.93 3.32
C GLY A 191 17.38 -25.56 2.70
N GLY A 192 16.49 -24.78 3.29
CA GLY A 192 16.09 -23.46 2.83
C GLY A 192 16.55 -22.36 3.78
N GLU A 193 16.77 -21.15 3.29
CA GLU A 193 17.05 -20.01 4.14
C GLU A 193 15.88 -19.80 5.13
N PRO A 194 16.17 -19.55 6.43
CA PRO A 194 15.12 -19.35 7.42
C PRO A 194 14.34 -18.07 7.12
N PHE A 195 13.00 -18.14 7.12
CA PHE A 195 12.16 -16.95 7.04
C PHE A 195 12.45 -16.00 8.21
N ALA A 196 12.37 -14.70 7.96
CA ALA A 196 12.40 -13.72 9.01
C ALA A 196 11.26 -13.99 10.03
N THR A 197 11.53 -13.80 11.31
CA THR A 197 10.55 -13.96 12.40
C THR A 197 10.06 -12.65 12.94
N THR A 198 10.58 -11.54 12.43
CA THR A 198 10.24 -10.18 12.85
C THR A 198 10.10 -9.27 11.65
N PHE A 199 9.25 -8.26 11.73
CA PHE A 199 9.17 -7.18 10.75
C PHE A 199 8.92 -5.84 11.44
N ASN A 200 9.25 -4.77 10.75
CA ASN A 200 9.01 -3.40 11.21
C ASN A 200 7.88 -2.79 10.40
N PHE A 201 6.89 -2.25 11.08
CA PHE A 201 5.80 -1.52 10.44
C PHE A 201 5.53 -0.22 11.22
N LEU A 202 5.63 0.92 10.53
CA LEU A 202 5.43 2.26 11.10
C LEU A 202 6.32 2.56 12.32
N GLY A 203 7.58 2.07 12.32
CA GLY A 203 8.51 2.25 13.43
C GLY A 203 8.31 1.29 14.62
N PHE A 204 7.37 0.36 14.53
CA PHE A 204 7.14 -0.69 15.53
C PHE A 204 7.68 -2.03 15.04
N THR A 205 8.46 -2.71 15.89
CA THR A 205 8.92 -4.07 15.61
C THR A 205 7.88 -5.08 16.12
N HIS A 206 7.42 -5.92 15.21
CA HIS A 206 6.56 -7.07 15.52
C HIS A 206 7.41 -8.32 15.64
N ILE A 207 7.24 -9.03 16.79
CA ILE A 207 8.03 -10.21 17.19
C ILE A 207 7.09 -11.40 17.35
#